data_6a1560944a3934106f5e2bf42986ecf3
#
_entry.id   6a1560944a3934106f5e2bf42986ecf3
#
_cell.length_a   1.000
_cell.length_b   1.000
_cell.length_c   1.000
_cell.angle_alpha   90.00
_cell.angle_beta   90.00
_cell.angle_gamma   90.00
#
_symmetry.space_group_name_H-M   'P 1'
#
loop_
_entity.id
_entity.type
_entity.pdbx_description
1 polymer ?
#
loop_
_entity_poly.entity_id
_entity_poly.type
_entity_poly.pdbx_seq_one_letter_code
_entity_poly.pdbx_strand_id
1 'polypeptide(L)'
;MESLVAACKESAVGGMEVLLKTFSFVPDDKLIWTPTPSAKSAIRIAAHTALYAGRFARMIKDRKLPASDNLAEWLARVNAEEAAITSRTEMESVFRKGTDEVIAALDSVPPDAIGTSLDTGLGWSMSMTFLMNLPGLHAMAHSGQIDYLQTCWGDQDVHF
;
A
#
# COMPACT_ATOMS: atom_id res chain seq x y z
N MET A 1 -13.57 8.37 18.97
CA MET A 1 -13.67 7.20 18.07
C MET A 1 -13.94 7.61 16.64
N GLU A 2 -15.03 8.30 16.36
CA GLU A 2 -15.30 8.87 15.02
C GLU A 2 -14.13 9.66 14.46
N SER A 3 -13.43 10.46 15.29
CA SER A 3 -12.26 11.22 14.87
C SER A 3 -11.07 10.34 14.44
N LEU A 4 -10.85 9.17 15.06
CA LEU A 4 -9.77 8.26 14.66
C LEU A 4 -10.08 7.57 13.34
N VAL A 5 -11.30 7.06 13.18
CA VAL A 5 -11.73 6.43 11.91
C VAL A 5 -11.66 7.45 10.77
N ALA A 6 -12.15 8.68 10.99
CA ALA A 6 -12.05 9.76 10.00
C ALA A 6 -10.60 10.06 9.63
N ALA A 7 -9.71 10.21 10.61
CA ALA A 7 -8.28 10.46 10.36
C ALA A 7 -7.60 9.32 9.59
N CYS A 8 -7.96 8.05 9.87
CA CYS A 8 -7.43 6.91 9.13
C CYS A 8 -7.92 6.90 7.68
N LYS A 9 -9.19 7.29 7.43
CA LYS A 9 -9.73 7.43 6.06
C LYS A 9 -9.03 8.54 5.29
N GLU A 10 -8.88 9.71 5.91
CA GLU A 10 -8.15 10.84 5.31
C GLU A 10 -6.71 10.45 4.99
N SER A 11 -6.04 9.73 5.90
CA SER A 11 -4.68 9.23 5.68
C SER A 11 -4.61 8.25 4.52
N ALA A 12 -5.58 7.32 4.39
CA ALA A 12 -5.61 6.36 3.31
C ALA A 12 -5.82 7.03 1.94
N VAL A 13 -6.77 7.96 1.85
CA VAL A 13 -7.05 8.74 0.64
C VAL A 13 -5.85 9.63 0.30
N GLY A 14 -5.35 10.41 1.26
CA GLY A 14 -4.21 11.31 1.04
C GLY A 14 -2.95 10.55 0.61
N GLY A 15 -2.66 9.41 1.23
CA GLY A 15 -1.54 8.55 0.83
C GLY A 15 -1.68 8.02 -0.61
N MET A 16 -2.89 7.61 -1.01
CA MET A 16 -3.16 7.21 -2.39
C MET A 16 -2.94 8.37 -3.37
N GLU A 17 -3.49 9.55 -3.08
CA GLU A 17 -3.38 10.72 -3.95
C GLU A 17 -1.93 11.16 -4.11
N VAL A 18 -1.15 11.20 -3.02
CA VAL A 18 0.28 11.54 -3.06
C VAL A 18 1.03 10.54 -3.93
N LEU A 19 0.82 9.23 -3.74
CA LEU A 19 1.51 8.22 -4.55
C LEU A 19 1.12 8.34 -6.03
N LEU A 20 -0.16 8.49 -6.34
CA LEU A 20 -0.62 8.63 -7.73
C LEU A 20 -0.03 9.88 -8.38
N LYS A 21 0.03 10.99 -7.63
CA LYS A 21 0.65 12.23 -8.11
C LYS A 21 2.15 12.03 -8.37
N THR A 22 2.92 11.54 -7.38
CA THR A 22 4.36 11.25 -7.55
C THR A 22 4.61 10.32 -8.73
N PHE A 23 3.80 9.25 -8.86
CA PHE A 23 3.91 8.29 -9.95
C PHE A 23 3.57 8.88 -11.33
N SER A 24 2.71 9.90 -11.39
CA SER A 24 2.35 10.55 -12.66
C SER A 24 3.53 11.26 -13.34
N PHE A 25 4.54 11.65 -12.58
CA PHE A 25 5.76 12.29 -13.10
C PHE A 25 6.81 11.29 -13.60
N VAL A 26 6.64 9.99 -13.33
CA VAL A 26 7.56 8.96 -13.86
C VAL A 26 7.44 8.90 -15.38
N PRO A 27 8.51 9.13 -16.17
CA PRO A 27 8.46 9.02 -17.63
C PRO A 27 8.14 7.59 -18.08
N ASP A 28 7.51 7.43 -19.26
CA ASP A 28 7.10 6.10 -19.74
C ASP A 28 8.28 5.16 -19.97
N ASP A 29 9.42 5.69 -20.45
CA ASP A 29 10.66 4.94 -20.63
C ASP A 29 11.34 4.56 -19.30
N LYS A 30 10.89 5.12 -18.17
CA LYS A 30 11.39 4.84 -16.82
C LYS A 30 10.47 3.93 -16.00
N LEU A 31 9.27 3.62 -16.48
CA LEU A 31 8.29 2.81 -15.74
C LEU A 31 8.85 1.49 -15.22
N ILE A 32 9.64 0.81 -16.05
CA ILE A 32 10.24 -0.51 -15.74
C ILE A 32 11.73 -0.40 -15.39
N TRP A 33 12.31 0.81 -15.36
CA TRP A 33 13.70 1.01 -15.02
C TRP A 33 13.95 0.68 -13.54
N THR A 34 15.12 0.10 -13.27
CA THR A 34 15.58 -0.22 -11.91
C THR A 34 17.03 0.19 -11.71
N PRO A 35 17.41 0.71 -10.54
CA PRO A 35 18.81 1.06 -10.24
C PRO A 35 19.73 -0.15 -10.12
N THR A 36 19.17 -1.32 -9.76
CA THR A 36 19.87 -2.60 -9.69
C THR A 36 18.95 -3.74 -10.14
N PRO A 37 19.47 -4.90 -10.55
CA PRO A 37 18.65 -6.03 -11.00
C PRO A 37 17.65 -6.55 -9.94
N SER A 38 17.92 -6.34 -8.66
CA SER A 38 17.07 -6.79 -7.54
C SER A 38 16.09 -5.73 -7.05
N ALA A 39 16.22 -4.47 -7.53
CA ALA A 39 15.32 -3.40 -7.11
C ALA A 39 13.99 -3.47 -7.85
N LYS A 40 12.92 -3.02 -7.20
CA LYS A 40 11.61 -2.81 -7.86
C LYS A 40 11.66 -1.54 -8.70
N SER A 41 11.05 -1.58 -9.88
CA SER A 41 10.80 -0.40 -10.70
C SER A 41 9.61 0.42 -10.16
N ALA A 42 9.43 1.64 -10.68
CA ALA A 42 8.34 2.52 -10.25
C ALA A 42 6.95 1.85 -10.40
N ILE A 43 6.68 1.22 -11.54
CA ILE A 43 5.41 0.50 -11.73
C ILE A 43 5.24 -0.67 -10.76
N ARG A 44 6.32 -1.40 -10.43
CA ARG A 44 6.28 -2.51 -9.47
C ARG A 44 6.04 -2.03 -8.03
N ILE A 45 6.60 -0.87 -7.63
CA ILE A 45 6.34 -0.25 -6.33
C ILE A 45 4.88 0.20 -6.25
N ALA A 46 4.39 0.88 -7.29
CA ALA A 46 3.00 1.34 -7.36
C ALA A 46 2.00 0.16 -7.36
N ALA A 47 2.25 -0.90 -8.14
CA ALA A 47 1.44 -2.11 -8.16
C ALA A 47 1.41 -2.81 -6.80
N HIS A 48 2.57 -2.92 -6.13
CA HIS A 48 2.66 -3.42 -4.76
C HIS A 48 1.73 -2.65 -3.83
N THR A 49 1.83 -1.32 -3.82
CA THR A 49 1.03 -0.47 -2.94
C THR A 49 -0.46 -0.58 -3.24
N ALA A 50 -0.83 -0.59 -4.52
CA ALA A 50 -2.22 -0.74 -4.97
C ALA A 50 -2.85 -2.06 -4.52
N LEU A 51 -2.15 -3.18 -4.68
CA LEU A 51 -2.62 -4.50 -4.24
C LEU A 51 -2.70 -4.61 -2.71
N TYR A 52 -1.77 -3.95 -2.00
CA TYR A 52 -1.79 -3.96 -0.54
C TYR A 52 -2.95 -3.17 0.06
N ALA A 53 -3.50 -2.15 -0.62
CA ALA A 53 -4.71 -1.47 -0.17
C ALA A 53 -5.88 -2.46 0.04
N GLY A 54 -6.17 -3.32 -0.95
CA GLY A 54 -7.20 -4.36 -0.80
C GLY A 54 -6.85 -5.45 0.23
N ARG A 55 -5.56 -5.74 0.43
CA ARG A 55 -5.12 -6.65 1.50
C ARG A 55 -5.34 -6.06 2.88
N PHE A 56 -4.98 -4.79 3.09
CA PHE A 56 -5.26 -4.08 4.34
C PHE A 56 -6.75 -3.99 4.62
N ALA A 57 -7.57 -3.71 3.61
CA ALA A 57 -9.02 -3.71 3.76
C ALA A 57 -9.54 -5.03 4.34
N ARG A 58 -9.07 -6.17 3.82
CA ARG A 58 -9.43 -7.50 4.36
C ARG A 58 -8.93 -7.69 5.78
N MET A 59 -7.66 -7.33 6.07
CA MET A 59 -7.09 -7.45 7.42
C MET A 59 -7.89 -6.62 8.44
N ILE A 60 -8.27 -5.39 8.09
CA ILE A 60 -9.07 -4.49 8.94
C ILE A 60 -10.47 -5.08 9.17
N LYS A 61 -11.15 -5.49 8.10
CA LYS A 61 -12.49 -6.06 8.14
C LYS A 61 -12.55 -7.34 8.98
N ASP A 62 -11.62 -8.25 8.72
CA ASP A 62 -11.60 -9.57 9.36
C ASP A 62 -10.91 -9.54 10.73
N ARG A 63 -10.23 -8.43 11.06
CA ARG A 63 -9.40 -8.26 12.28
C ARG A 63 -8.42 -9.42 12.44
N LYS A 64 -7.82 -9.80 11.30
CA LYS A 64 -6.92 -10.94 11.21
C LYS A 64 -5.79 -10.63 10.25
N LEU A 65 -4.57 -10.98 10.64
CA LEU A 65 -3.41 -10.90 9.77
C LEU A 65 -3.31 -12.17 8.90
N PRO A 66 -2.76 -12.06 7.68
CA PRO A 66 -2.61 -13.23 6.82
C PRO A 66 -1.64 -14.22 7.48
N ALA A 67 -2.10 -15.44 7.69
CA ALA A 67 -1.24 -16.55 8.05
C ALA A 67 -0.76 -17.26 6.77
N SER A 68 0.50 -17.65 6.72
CA SER A 68 1.03 -18.49 5.66
C SER A 68 1.96 -19.53 6.29
N ASP A 69 1.64 -20.79 6.04
CA ASP A 69 2.49 -21.91 6.46
C ASP A 69 3.75 -22.03 5.58
N ASN A 70 3.75 -21.34 4.43
CA ASN A 70 4.85 -21.30 3.48
C ASN A 70 5.12 -19.87 3.00
N LEU A 71 6.03 -19.17 3.69
CA LEU A 71 6.40 -17.78 3.37
C LEU A 71 6.96 -17.64 1.95
N ALA A 72 7.75 -18.60 1.47
CA ALA A 72 8.36 -18.54 0.14
C ALA A 72 7.30 -18.60 -0.96
N GLU A 73 6.33 -19.49 -0.84
CA GLU A 73 5.22 -19.61 -1.78
C GLU A 73 4.33 -18.35 -1.76
N TRP A 74 4.05 -17.82 -0.57
CA TRP A 74 3.30 -16.58 -0.42
C TRP A 74 4.00 -15.40 -1.10
N LEU A 75 5.31 -15.24 -0.87
CA LEU A 75 6.12 -14.19 -1.51
C LEU A 75 6.16 -14.36 -3.04
N ALA A 76 6.29 -15.59 -3.54
CA ALA A 76 6.29 -15.85 -4.97
C ALA A 76 4.96 -15.44 -5.62
N ARG A 77 3.83 -15.77 -4.98
CA ARG A 77 2.49 -15.36 -5.43
C ARG A 77 2.33 -13.85 -5.43
N VAL A 78 2.71 -13.17 -4.34
CA VAL A 78 2.65 -11.70 -4.22
C VAL A 78 3.47 -11.04 -5.34
N ASN A 79 4.68 -11.53 -5.56
CA ASN A 79 5.54 -11.01 -6.62
C ASN A 79 4.95 -11.23 -8.03
N ALA A 80 4.28 -12.35 -8.27
CA ALA A 80 3.62 -12.63 -9.53
C ALA A 80 2.41 -11.70 -9.75
N GLU A 81 1.59 -11.48 -8.72
CA GLU A 81 0.46 -10.54 -8.77
C GLU A 81 0.92 -9.11 -9.07
N GLU A 82 2.00 -8.65 -8.43
CA GLU A 82 2.60 -7.34 -8.70
C GLU A 82 3.14 -7.24 -10.14
N ALA A 83 3.75 -8.31 -10.64
CA ALA A 83 4.31 -8.34 -11.99
C ALA A 83 3.25 -8.36 -13.09
N ALA A 84 2.04 -8.81 -12.79
CA ALA A 84 0.94 -8.85 -13.73
C ALA A 84 0.39 -7.44 -14.06
N ILE A 85 0.53 -6.48 -13.13
CA ILE A 85 0.12 -5.09 -13.36
C ILE A 85 1.23 -4.37 -14.12
N THR A 86 0.97 -4.06 -15.39
CA THR A 86 1.97 -3.48 -16.30
C THR A 86 1.60 -2.10 -16.84
N SER A 87 0.38 -1.64 -16.60
CA SER A 87 -0.10 -0.34 -17.08
C SER A 87 -0.47 0.60 -15.93
N ARG A 88 -0.29 1.93 -16.17
CA ARG A 88 -0.70 2.97 -15.23
C ARG A 88 -2.19 2.91 -14.92
N THR A 89 -3.02 2.78 -15.96
CA THR A 89 -4.48 2.77 -15.83
C THR A 89 -4.96 1.59 -14.97
N GLU A 90 -4.40 0.41 -15.18
CA GLU A 90 -4.74 -0.77 -14.38
C GLU A 90 -4.30 -0.58 -12.92
N MET A 91 -3.07 -0.13 -12.71
CA MET A 91 -2.52 0.13 -11.37
C MET A 91 -3.41 1.14 -10.62
N GLU A 92 -3.74 2.27 -11.25
CA GLU A 92 -4.59 3.29 -10.66
C GLU A 92 -6.00 2.76 -10.33
N SER A 93 -6.61 2.00 -11.23
CA SER A 93 -7.91 1.37 -11.00
C SER A 93 -7.90 0.43 -9.81
N VAL A 94 -6.88 -0.43 -9.71
CA VAL A 94 -6.69 -1.34 -8.57
C VAL A 94 -6.50 -0.56 -7.27
N PHE A 95 -5.71 0.53 -7.30
CA PHE A 95 -5.44 1.31 -6.10
C PHE A 95 -6.68 2.05 -5.60
N ARG A 96 -7.41 2.73 -6.48
CA ARG A 96 -8.66 3.43 -6.12
C ARG A 96 -9.68 2.45 -5.54
N LYS A 97 -9.89 1.32 -6.20
CA LYS A 97 -10.78 0.27 -5.70
C LYS A 97 -10.33 -0.24 -4.31
N GLY A 98 -9.05 -0.54 -4.14
CA GLY A 98 -8.50 -0.99 -2.86
C GLY A 98 -8.67 0.05 -1.75
N THR A 99 -8.52 1.34 -2.07
CA THR A 99 -8.74 2.44 -1.11
C THR A 99 -10.22 2.57 -0.72
N ASP A 100 -11.15 2.42 -1.66
CA ASP A 100 -12.59 2.39 -1.36
C ASP A 100 -12.92 1.21 -0.43
N GLU A 101 -12.32 0.04 -0.66
CA GLU A 101 -12.46 -1.13 0.22
C GLU A 101 -11.89 -0.85 1.63
N VAL A 102 -10.76 -0.10 1.74
CA VAL A 102 -10.20 0.34 3.04
C VAL A 102 -11.18 1.25 3.77
N ILE A 103 -11.76 2.24 3.08
CA ILE A 103 -12.75 3.16 3.66
C ILE A 103 -13.93 2.38 4.23
N ALA A 104 -14.50 1.45 3.45
CA ALA A 104 -15.60 0.61 3.88
C ALA A 104 -15.22 -0.31 5.07
N ALA A 105 -14.00 -0.84 5.06
CA ALA A 105 -13.50 -1.66 6.16
C ALA A 105 -13.34 -0.86 7.45
N LEU A 106 -12.79 0.37 7.36
CA LEU A 106 -12.65 1.28 8.51
C LEU A 106 -14.01 1.63 9.12
N ASP A 107 -15.04 1.86 8.30
CA ASP A 107 -16.41 2.10 8.78
C ASP A 107 -17.03 0.91 9.52
N SER A 108 -16.57 -0.30 9.23
CA SER A 108 -17.05 -1.52 9.84
C SER A 108 -16.37 -1.88 11.17
N VAL A 109 -15.32 -1.15 11.58
CA VAL A 109 -14.57 -1.44 12.81
C VAL A 109 -15.43 -1.09 14.05
N PRO A 110 -15.80 -2.08 14.89
CA PRO A 110 -16.58 -1.79 16.06
C PRO A 110 -15.71 -1.11 17.15
N PRO A 111 -16.33 -0.31 18.02
CA PRO A 111 -15.62 0.50 19.02
C PRO A 111 -14.68 -0.27 19.92
N ASP A 112 -15.09 -1.45 20.33
CA ASP A 112 -14.34 -2.32 21.24
C ASP A 112 -13.13 -2.99 20.58
N ALA A 113 -13.09 -3.04 19.25
CA ALA A 113 -11.95 -3.59 18.52
C ALA A 113 -10.77 -2.62 18.43
N ILE A 114 -10.98 -1.30 18.52
CA ILE A 114 -9.93 -0.29 18.30
C ILE A 114 -8.76 -0.43 19.28
N GLY A 115 -9.06 -0.78 20.55
CA GLY A 115 -8.05 -0.97 21.60
C GLY A 115 -7.38 -2.35 21.60
N THR A 116 -7.73 -3.24 20.66
CA THR A 116 -7.22 -4.61 20.65
C THR A 116 -5.89 -4.74 19.93
N SER A 117 -5.21 -5.86 20.16
CA SER A 117 -4.02 -6.29 19.40
C SER A 117 -4.32 -7.57 18.65
N LEU A 118 -3.74 -7.68 17.47
CA LEU A 118 -3.84 -8.83 16.58
C LEU A 118 -2.51 -9.60 16.63
N ASP A 119 -2.58 -10.91 16.87
CA ASP A 119 -1.41 -11.77 16.80
C ASP A 119 -0.99 -11.95 15.33
N THR A 120 0.27 -11.73 15.04
CA THR A 120 0.83 -11.93 13.69
C THR A 120 1.14 -13.39 13.38
N GLY A 121 1.14 -14.27 14.38
CA GLY A 121 1.63 -15.64 14.25
C GLY A 121 3.17 -15.75 14.13
N LEU A 122 3.88 -14.61 14.22
CA LEU A 122 5.35 -14.53 14.11
C LEU A 122 6.04 -14.15 15.43
N GLY A 123 5.34 -14.28 16.55
CA GLY A 123 5.86 -13.96 17.88
C GLY A 123 5.78 -12.48 18.27
N TRP A 124 5.08 -11.67 17.52
CA TRP A 124 4.77 -10.27 17.86
C TRP A 124 3.29 -9.96 17.54
N SER A 125 2.79 -8.88 18.10
CA SER A 125 1.42 -8.43 17.88
C SER A 125 1.38 -7.03 17.27
N MET A 126 0.32 -6.75 16.51
CA MET A 126 0.05 -5.46 15.89
C MET A 126 -1.22 -4.88 16.51
N SER A 127 -1.19 -3.61 16.98
CA SER A 127 -2.41 -2.98 17.45
C SER A 127 -3.39 -2.72 16.29
N MET A 128 -4.69 -2.84 16.57
CA MET A 128 -5.73 -2.52 15.58
C MET A 128 -5.60 -1.06 15.09
N THR A 129 -5.29 -0.13 15.99
CA THR A 129 -5.04 1.28 15.64
C THR A 129 -3.90 1.44 14.63
N PHE A 130 -2.80 0.69 14.79
CA PHE A 130 -1.70 0.72 13.81
C PHE A 130 -2.14 0.15 12.47
N LEU A 131 -2.85 -0.99 12.47
CA LEU A 131 -3.38 -1.60 11.25
C LEU A 131 -4.33 -0.64 10.50
N MET A 132 -5.19 0.09 11.21
CA MET A 132 -6.09 1.09 10.62
C MET A 132 -5.35 2.23 9.92
N ASN A 133 -4.19 2.65 10.43
CA ASN A 133 -3.35 3.69 9.84
C ASN A 133 -2.42 3.17 8.73
N LEU A 134 -2.17 1.87 8.69
CA LEU A 134 -1.17 1.28 7.82
C LEU A 134 -1.40 1.54 6.32
N PRO A 135 -2.64 1.59 5.78
CA PRO A 135 -2.85 1.91 4.36
C PRO A 135 -2.23 3.23 3.93
N GLY A 136 -2.47 4.31 4.68
CA GLY A 136 -1.90 5.63 4.38
C GLY A 136 -0.38 5.68 4.58
N LEU A 137 0.12 5.15 5.70
CA LEU A 137 1.56 5.08 5.98
C LEU A 137 2.32 4.29 4.92
N HIS A 138 1.76 3.18 4.46
CA HIS A 138 2.36 2.35 3.43
C HIS A 138 2.43 3.07 2.08
N ALA A 139 1.35 3.75 1.69
CA ALA A 139 1.33 4.54 0.47
C ALA A 139 2.35 5.68 0.50
N MET A 140 2.44 6.42 1.60
CA MET A 140 3.43 7.50 1.78
C MET A 140 4.87 6.99 1.73
N ALA A 141 5.16 5.86 2.38
CA ALA A 141 6.50 5.26 2.34
C ALA A 141 6.92 4.86 0.92
N HIS A 142 5.98 4.31 0.15
CA HIS A 142 6.24 3.89 -1.22
C HIS A 142 6.25 5.07 -2.22
N SER A 143 5.52 6.15 -1.97
CA SER A 143 5.67 7.37 -2.77
C SER A 143 7.07 7.93 -2.65
N GLY A 144 7.66 7.95 -1.45
CA GLY A 144 9.06 8.36 -1.25
C GLY A 144 10.07 7.45 -1.97
N GLN A 145 9.78 6.16 -2.13
CA GLN A 145 10.62 5.25 -2.93
C GLN A 145 10.55 5.58 -4.42
N ILE A 146 9.37 5.90 -4.95
CA ILE A 146 9.20 6.31 -6.35
C ILE A 146 9.90 7.65 -6.58
N ASP A 147 9.75 8.60 -5.67
CA ASP A 147 10.43 9.89 -5.72
C ASP A 147 11.96 9.72 -5.72
N TYR A 148 12.49 8.85 -4.86
CA TYR A 148 13.92 8.51 -4.86
C TYR A 148 14.38 7.90 -6.19
N LEU A 149 13.59 7.04 -6.83
CA LEU A 149 13.93 6.52 -8.16
C LEU A 149 14.05 7.67 -9.18
N GLN A 150 13.21 8.71 -9.10
CA GLN A 150 13.26 9.88 -9.95
C GLN A 150 14.60 10.61 -9.77
N THR A 151 15.08 10.79 -8.56
CA THR A 151 16.41 11.37 -8.30
C THR A 151 17.55 10.55 -8.92
N CYS A 152 17.42 9.22 -9.02
CA CYS A 152 18.43 8.35 -9.62
C CYS A 152 18.61 8.54 -11.12
N TRP A 153 17.61 9.05 -11.85
CA TRP A 153 17.75 9.41 -13.26
C TRP A 153 17.88 10.91 -13.52
N GLY A 154 18.09 11.70 -12.46
CA GLY A 154 18.44 13.11 -12.56
C GLY A 154 17.29 14.10 -12.38
N ASP A 155 16.08 13.62 -12.09
CA ASP A 155 14.96 14.48 -11.71
C ASP A 155 15.15 14.93 -10.25
N GLN A 156 15.24 16.25 -10.04
CA GLN A 156 15.44 16.86 -8.71
C GLN A 156 14.22 17.69 -8.28
N ASP A 157 13.14 17.64 -9.04
CA ASP A 157 11.93 18.37 -8.73
C ASP A 157 11.15 17.67 -7.58
N VAL A 158 10.31 18.45 -6.87
CA VAL A 158 9.45 17.95 -5.80
C VAL A 158 8.10 17.54 -6.39
N HIS A 159 7.71 16.28 -6.21
CA HIS A 159 6.56 15.66 -6.88
C HIS A 159 5.39 15.27 -5.94
N PHE A 160 5.22 15.91 -4.79
CA PHE A 160 4.13 15.63 -3.82
C PHE A 160 3.38 16.88 -3.34
#